data_79d7428270ffaea3ed64a0d2f4519282
#
_entry.id   79d7428270ffaea3ed64a0d2f4519282
#
_cell.length_a   1.000
_cell.length_b   1.000
_cell.length_c   1.000
_cell.angle_alpha   90.00
_cell.angle_beta   90.00
_cell.angle_gamma   90.00
#
_symmetry.space_group_name_H-M   'P 1'
#
loop_
_entity.id
_entity.type
_entity.pdbx_description
1 polymer ?
#
loop_
_entity_poly.entity_id
_entity_poly.type
_entity_poly.pdbx_seq_one_letter_code
_entity_poly.pdbx_strand_id
1 'polypeptide(L)'
;GICSLVTEIEGFSDNIKEYSIVDKYLEHARVFIFANGGKEKIYITSADWMSRNLDSRSEVAVPILDPDVKKQIKDIINIQLSGNTKVRILDRLQQNLYVKPKPGNKKIRVQDETYNYLKADKEAYLKTIKHN
;
A
#
# COMPACT_ATOMS: atom_id res chain seq x y z
N GLY A 1 1.34 11.77 -7.39
CA GLY A 1 0.32 12.74 -7.00
C GLY A 1 0.86 13.76 -6.03
N ILE A 2 0.08 14.79 -5.78
CA ILE A 2 0.40 15.79 -4.75
C ILE A 2 -0.18 15.27 -3.44
N CYS A 3 0.67 15.08 -2.43
CA CYS A 3 0.21 14.82 -1.07
C CYS A 3 0.00 16.13 -0.35
N SER A 4 -1.19 16.32 0.22
CA SER A 4 -1.55 17.48 1.02
C SER A 4 -1.70 17.17 2.51
N LEU A 5 -1.46 15.92 2.90
CA LEU A 5 -1.46 15.52 4.29
C LEU A 5 -0.19 16.03 4.97
N VAL A 6 -0.34 16.65 6.13
CA VAL A 6 0.78 17.06 6.99
C VAL A 6 0.78 16.15 8.22
N THR A 7 1.83 15.34 8.34
CA THR A 7 2.06 14.44 9.48
C THR A 7 2.78 15.13 10.63
N GLU A 8 2.86 14.47 11.79
CA GLU A 8 3.66 14.90 12.94
C GLU A 8 3.22 16.24 13.56
N ILE A 9 1.94 16.61 13.46
CA ILE A 9 1.37 17.74 14.20
C ILE A 9 0.85 17.20 15.53
N GLU A 10 1.42 17.68 16.64
CA GLU A 10 1.05 17.27 17.99
C GLU A 10 -0.44 17.43 18.25
N GLY A 11 -1.07 16.39 18.78
CA GLY A 11 -2.51 16.34 19.07
C GLY A 11 -3.43 16.29 17.85
N PHE A 12 -2.89 16.30 16.63
CA PHE A 12 -3.67 16.26 15.40
C PHE A 12 -3.28 15.12 14.46
N SER A 13 -2.00 14.96 14.14
CA SER A 13 -1.52 13.94 13.20
C SER A 13 -0.22 13.25 13.64
N ASP A 14 0.10 13.30 14.91
CA ASP A 14 1.26 12.67 15.54
C ASP A 14 1.23 11.12 15.46
N ASN A 15 0.06 10.54 15.30
CA ASN A 15 -0.16 9.10 15.11
C ASN A 15 -0.24 8.68 13.62
N ILE A 16 -0.06 9.61 12.68
CA ILE A 16 -0.10 9.34 11.23
C ILE A 16 1.32 9.21 10.70
N LYS A 17 1.58 8.14 9.94
CA LYS A 17 2.83 7.94 9.22
C LYS A 17 2.55 7.85 7.73
N GLU A 18 3.36 8.53 6.95
CA GLU A 18 3.19 8.61 5.51
C GLU A 18 4.47 8.24 4.77
N TYR A 19 4.33 7.44 3.74
CA TYR A 19 5.43 6.99 2.89
C TYR A 19 5.06 7.15 1.43
N SER A 20 6.04 7.50 0.60
CA SER A 20 5.88 7.58 -0.85
C SER A 20 6.87 6.64 -1.53
N ILE A 21 6.36 5.72 -2.34
CA ILE A 21 7.18 4.83 -3.17
C ILE A 21 7.51 5.58 -4.45
N VAL A 22 8.79 5.94 -4.63
CA VAL A 22 9.29 6.68 -5.79
C VAL A 22 10.15 5.75 -6.62
N ASP A 23 9.52 4.97 -7.50
CA ASP A 23 10.18 3.92 -8.27
C ASP A 23 9.89 4.00 -9.78
N LYS A 24 10.01 2.89 -10.52
CA LYS A 24 9.93 2.83 -12.00
C LYS A 24 8.54 3.12 -12.54
N TYR A 25 7.52 2.59 -11.87
CA TYR A 25 6.14 2.60 -12.36
C TYR A 25 5.26 3.45 -11.47
N LEU A 26 4.35 4.19 -12.08
CA LEU A 26 3.26 4.83 -11.36
C LEU A 26 2.26 3.75 -10.94
N GLU A 27 2.02 3.66 -9.63
CA GLU A 27 0.99 2.78 -9.07
C GLU A 27 -0.26 3.60 -8.77
N HIS A 28 -1.43 3.02 -9.05
CA HIS A 28 -2.71 3.72 -8.92
C HIS A 28 -3.73 2.90 -8.11
N ALA A 29 -3.24 1.99 -7.29
CA ALA A 29 -4.08 1.22 -6.38
C ALA A 29 -4.56 2.10 -5.23
N ARG A 30 -5.85 1.97 -4.90
CA ARG A 30 -6.47 2.65 -3.76
C ARG A 30 -7.16 1.61 -2.91
N VAL A 31 -6.61 1.36 -1.74
CA VAL A 31 -7.05 0.32 -0.81
C VAL A 31 -7.26 0.93 0.56
N PHE A 32 -8.38 0.63 1.19
CA PHE A 32 -8.66 0.94 2.58
C PHE A 32 -8.68 -0.34 3.41
N ILE A 33 -7.97 -0.34 4.52
CA ILE A 33 -7.97 -1.43 5.49
C ILE A 33 -8.33 -0.84 6.85
N PHE A 34 -9.49 -1.24 7.38
CA PHE A 34 -9.98 -0.80 8.68
C PHE A 34 -9.87 -1.95 9.67
N ALA A 35 -9.23 -1.71 10.82
CA ALA A 35 -9.13 -2.69 11.91
C ALA A 35 -10.50 -3.10 12.48
N ASN A 36 -11.45 -2.15 12.54
CA ASN A 36 -12.85 -2.37 12.87
C ASN A 36 -13.08 -3.27 14.10
N GLY A 37 -12.38 -2.98 15.21
CA GLY A 37 -12.51 -3.75 16.45
C GLY A 37 -12.14 -5.23 16.31
N GLY A 38 -11.16 -5.57 15.48
CA GLY A 38 -10.71 -6.94 15.18
C GLY A 38 -11.49 -7.66 14.08
N LYS A 39 -12.56 -7.05 13.55
CA LYS A 39 -13.32 -7.55 12.39
C LYS A 39 -12.92 -6.77 11.13
N GLU A 40 -11.68 -6.93 10.71
CA GLU A 40 -11.06 -6.20 9.63
C GLU A 40 -11.91 -6.12 8.35
N LYS A 41 -12.00 -4.91 7.80
CA LYS A 41 -12.68 -4.63 6.53
C LYS A 41 -11.70 -4.06 5.52
N ILE A 42 -11.74 -4.59 4.30
CA ILE A 42 -10.90 -4.15 3.18
C ILE A 42 -11.80 -3.68 2.04
N TYR A 43 -11.45 -2.54 1.45
CA TYR A 43 -12.11 -1.99 0.28
C TYR A 43 -11.10 -1.61 -0.79
N ILE A 44 -11.45 -1.82 -2.05
CA ILE A 44 -10.78 -1.22 -3.20
C ILE A 44 -11.68 -0.09 -3.70
N THR A 45 -11.09 1.06 -4.00
CA THR A 45 -11.86 2.23 -4.40
C THR A 45 -11.31 2.89 -5.66
N SER A 46 -12.18 3.59 -6.39
CA SER A 46 -11.80 4.46 -7.50
C SER A 46 -11.41 5.87 -7.04
N ALA A 47 -11.79 6.27 -5.82
CA ALA A 47 -11.58 7.61 -5.31
C ALA A 47 -10.14 7.85 -4.85
N ASP A 48 -9.54 8.95 -5.28
CA ASP A 48 -8.44 9.59 -4.57
C ASP A 48 -8.99 10.38 -3.38
N TRP A 49 -8.18 10.60 -2.35
CA TRP A 49 -8.55 11.51 -1.25
C TRP A 49 -8.35 12.98 -1.66
N MET A 50 -9.15 13.41 -2.62
CA MET A 50 -9.17 14.76 -3.16
C MET A 50 -10.60 15.28 -3.14
N SER A 51 -10.78 16.58 -2.86
CA SER A 51 -12.11 17.22 -2.81
C SER A 51 -12.95 16.89 -4.04
N ARG A 52 -12.38 16.97 -5.24
CA ARG A 52 -13.10 16.65 -6.48
C ARG A 52 -13.66 15.23 -6.52
N ASN A 53 -12.96 14.24 -5.92
CA ASN A 53 -13.41 12.86 -5.91
C ASN A 53 -14.48 12.64 -4.83
N LEU A 54 -14.31 13.26 -3.65
CA LEU A 54 -15.17 13.06 -2.50
C LEU A 54 -16.45 13.90 -2.58
N ASP A 55 -16.38 15.10 -3.17
CA ASP A 55 -17.49 16.09 -3.15
C ASP A 55 -18.23 16.19 -4.48
N SER A 56 -17.60 15.87 -5.62
CA SER A 56 -18.12 16.21 -6.94
C SER A 56 -18.18 15.04 -7.93
N ARG A 57 -17.69 13.87 -7.60
CA ARG A 57 -17.68 12.69 -8.47
C ARG A 57 -18.48 11.55 -7.90
N SER A 58 -19.05 10.73 -8.78
CA SER A 58 -19.54 9.42 -8.40
C SER A 58 -18.36 8.45 -8.36
N GLU A 59 -18.06 7.95 -7.18
CA GLU A 59 -16.95 7.01 -6.95
C GLU A 59 -17.48 5.69 -6.40
N VAL A 60 -16.71 4.62 -6.57
CA VAL A 60 -17.09 3.28 -6.13
C VAL A 60 -16.08 2.77 -5.11
N ALA A 61 -16.58 2.22 -4.01
CA ALA A 61 -15.80 1.45 -3.04
C ALA A 61 -16.37 0.03 -2.96
N VAL A 62 -15.58 -0.96 -3.32
CA VAL A 62 -15.99 -2.37 -3.37
C VAL A 62 -15.43 -3.09 -2.13
N PRO A 63 -16.27 -3.67 -1.27
CA PRO A 63 -15.81 -4.48 -0.16
C PRO A 63 -15.22 -5.80 -0.67
N ILE A 64 -14.07 -6.16 -0.15
CA ILE A 64 -13.45 -7.45 -0.43
C ILE A 64 -13.94 -8.45 0.61
N LEU A 65 -14.69 -9.46 0.17
CA LEU A 65 -15.28 -10.46 1.06
C LEU A 65 -14.48 -11.77 1.08
N ASP A 66 -13.92 -12.13 -0.07
CA ASP A 66 -13.14 -13.35 -0.25
C ASP A 66 -11.87 -13.34 0.62
N PRO A 67 -11.62 -14.38 1.44
CA PRO A 67 -10.48 -14.42 2.36
C PRO A 67 -9.13 -14.51 1.65
N ASP A 68 -9.04 -15.17 0.49
CA ASP A 68 -7.80 -15.34 -0.24
C ASP A 68 -7.40 -14.02 -0.91
N VAL A 69 -8.38 -13.31 -1.48
CA VAL A 69 -8.17 -11.96 -2.02
C VAL A 69 -7.79 -10.97 -0.93
N LYS A 70 -8.44 -11.04 0.26
CA LYS A 70 -8.02 -10.23 1.42
C LYS A 70 -6.57 -10.48 1.79
N LYS A 71 -6.19 -11.76 1.86
CA LYS A 71 -4.81 -12.15 2.18
C LYS A 71 -3.84 -11.57 1.14
N GLN A 72 -4.12 -11.73 -0.15
CA GLN A 72 -3.27 -11.24 -1.22
C GLN A 72 -3.09 -9.71 -1.15
N ILE A 73 -4.16 -8.95 -0.93
CA ILE A 73 -4.10 -7.49 -0.77
C ILE A 73 -3.23 -7.12 0.44
N LYS A 74 -3.41 -7.79 1.57
CA LYS A 74 -2.61 -7.54 2.78
C LYS A 74 -1.13 -7.85 2.56
N ASP A 75 -0.83 -8.94 1.88
CA ASP A 75 0.55 -9.31 1.58
C ASP A 75 1.22 -8.24 0.70
N ILE A 76 0.52 -7.73 -0.32
CA ILE A 76 1.01 -6.62 -1.16
C ILE A 76 1.23 -5.35 -0.32
N ILE A 77 0.28 -4.96 0.52
CA ILE A 77 0.44 -3.79 1.40
C ILE A 77 1.60 -3.99 2.39
N ASN A 78 1.77 -5.18 2.95
CA ASN A 78 2.91 -5.49 3.83
C ASN A 78 4.25 -5.40 3.09
N ILE A 79 4.32 -5.84 1.82
CA ILE A 79 5.50 -5.64 0.96
C ILE A 79 5.76 -4.14 0.80
N GLN A 80 4.74 -3.34 0.51
CA GLN A 80 4.88 -1.88 0.38
C GLN A 80 5.41 -1.24 1.67
N LEU A 81 4.87 -1.61 2.82
CA LEU A 81 5.29 -1.09 4.12
C LEU A 81 6.68 -1.59 4.56
N SER A 82 7.13 -2.74 4.06
CA SER A 82 8.47 -3.28 4.33
C SER A 82 9.57 -2.68 3.47
N GLY A 83 9.22 -1.89 2.47
CA GLY A 83 10.15 -1.27 1.54
C GLY A 83 11.23 -0.44 2.23
N ASN A 84 12.48 -0.67 1.84
CA ASN A 84 13.62 0.08 2.36
C ASN A 84 14.54 0.62 1.26
N THR A 85 14.04 0.60 0.02
CA THR A 85 14.73 1.11 -1.18
C THR A 85 13.70 1.84 -2.02
N LYS A 86 14.01 3.08 -2.43
CA LYS A 86 13.08 3.95 -3.18
C LYS A 86 11.80 4.33 -2.44
N VAL A 87 11.79 4.25 -1.11
CA VAL A 87 10.70 4.68 -0.25
C VAL A 87 11.08 5.97 0.46
N ARG A 88 10.32 7.03 0.21
CA ARG A 88 10.49 8.34 0.83
C ARG A 88 9.59 8.47 2.04
N ILE A 89 10.13 9.00 3.13
CA ILE A 89 9.37 9.39 4.31
C ILE A 89 8.81 10.79 4.05
N LEU A 90 7.52 10.95 4.24
CA LEU A 90 6.87 12.26 4.17
C LEU A 90 6.76 12.79 5.60
N ASP A 91 7.76 13.57 5.98
CA ASP A 91 7.86 14.23 7.27
C ASP A 91 7.26 15.64 7.21
N ARG A 92 6.95 16.23 8.38
CA ARG A 92 6.39 17.58 8.49
C ARG A 92 7.18 18.65 7.75
N LEU A 93 8.51 18.53 7.75
CA LEU A 93 9.42 19.50 7.13
C LEU A 93 9.71 19.20 5.65
N GLN A 94 9.18 18.11 5.11
CA GLN A 94 9.41 17.64 3.75
C GLN A 94 10.89 17.57 3.37
N GLN A 95 11.70 17.02 4.24
CA GLN A 95 13.18 16.96 4.12
C GLN A 95 13.65 16.00 3.03
N ASN A 96 12.74 15.32 2.33
CA ASN A 96 13.05 14.35 1.28
C ASN A 96 13.90 13.17 1.78
N LEU A 97 13.63 12.70 2.98
CA LEU A 97 14.33 11.59 3.58
C LEU A 97 13.88 10.27 2.95
N TYR A 98 14.82 9.35 2.80
CA TYR A 98 14.54 8.00 2.29
C TYR A 98 14.77 6.94 3.37
N VAL A 99 13.89 5.95 3.40
CA VAL A 99 14.12 4.75 4.21
C VAL A 99 15.38 4.06 3.71
N LYS A 100 16.28 3.72 4.64
CA LYS A 100 17.53 3.03 4.33
C LYS A 100 17.52 1.64 4.97
N PRO A 101 18.00 0.61 4.27
CA PRO A 101 18.17 -0.71 4.88
C PRO A 101 19.18 -0.61 6.03
N LYS A 102 18.88 -1.29 7.14
CA LYS A 102 19.85 -1.43 8.23
C LYS A 102 21.07 -2.23 7.74
N PRO A 103 22.27 -1.99 8.29
CA PRO A 103 23.45 -2.79 7.96
C PRO A 103 23.16 -4.29 8.08
N GLY A 104 23.50 -5.07 7.05
CA GLY A 104 23.26 -6.51 7.01
C GLY A 104 21.85 -6.93 6.56
N ASN A 105 20.88 -6.02 6.45
CA ASN A 105 19.54 -6.37 5.98
C ASN A 105 19.45 -6.40 4.45
N LYS A 106 18.59 -7.30 3.92
CA LYS A 106 18.25 -7.36 2.50
C LYS A 106 17.66 -6.01 2.04
N LYS A 107 18.06 -5.56 0.86
CA LYS A 107 17.39 -4.45 0.17
C LYS A 107 16.05 -4.93 -0.36
N ILE A 108 14.98 -4.23 0.02
CA ILE A 108 13.61 -4.50 -0.39
C ILE A 108 13.16 -3.36 -1.31
N ARG A 109 13.06 -3.67 -2.60
CA ARG A 109 12.49 -2.80 -3.60
C ARG A 109 11.06 -3.25 -3.84
N VAL A 110 10.12 -2.43 -3.44
CA VAL A 110 8.69 -2.78 -3.37
C VAL A 110 8.14 -3.35 -4.68
N GLN A 111 8.39 -2.69 -5.80
CA GLN A 111 7.84 -3.11 -7.09
C GLN A 111 8.40 -4.47 -7.56
N ASP A 112 9.69 -4.70 -7.33
CA ASP A 112 10.32 -5.98 -7.67
C ASP A 112 9.80 -7.11 -6.76
N GLU A 113 9.67 -6.88 -5.46
CA GLU A 113 9.14 -7.88 -4.51
C GLU A 113 7.66 -8.17 -4.74
N THR A 114 6.84 -7.16 -5.07
CA THR A 114 5.43 -7.36 -5.45
C THR A 114 5.30 -8.21 -6.71
N TYR A 115 6.13 -7.95 -7.73
CA TYR A 115 6.16 -8.75 -8.94
C TYR A 115 6.53 -10.22 -8.62
N ASN A 116 7.57 -10.43 -7.82
CA ASN A 116 8.03 -11.77 -7.44
C ASN A 116 6.96 -12.53 -6.65
N TYR A 117 6.27 -11.85 -5.73
CA TYR A 117 5.16 -12.41 -4.97
C TYR A 117 4.03 -12.88 -5.90
N LEU A 118 3.55 -12.02 -6.77
CA LEU A 118 2.45 -12.34 -7.71
C LEU A 118 2.83 -13.43 -8.72
N LYS A 119 4.09 -13.45 -9.16
CA LYS A 119 4.61 -14.51 -10.04
C LYS A 119 4.60 -15.86 -9.35
N ALA A 120 5.07 -15.94 -8.11
CA ALA A 120 5.09 -17.17 -7.34
C ALA A 120 3.67 -17.68 -7.05
N ASP A 121 2.73 -16.80 -6.70
CA ASP A 121 1.33 -17.12 -6.47
C ASP A 121 0.67 -17.71 -7.73
N LYS A 122 0.88 -17.07 -8.88
CA LYS A 122 0.41 -17.58 -10.18
C LYS A 122 0.99 -18.96 -10.52
N GLU A 123 2.27 -19.17 -10.30
CA GLU A 123 2.94 -20.48 -10.57
C GLU A 123 2.38 -21.56 -9.66
N ALA A 124 2.10 -21.26 -8.39
CA ALA A 124 1.47 -22.19 -7.46
C ALA A 124 0.05 -22.57 -7.94
N TYR A 125 -0.76 -21.56 -8.30
CA TYR A 125 -2.11 -21.78 -8.83
C TYR A 125 -2.11 -22.66 -10.10
N LEU A 126 -1.22 -22.39 -11.06
CA LEU A 126 -1.10 -23.18 -12.29
C LEU A 126 -0.69 -24.64 -12.05
N LYS A 127 0.04 -24.94 -10.98
CA LYS A 127 0.36 -26.33 -10.57
C LYS A 127 -0.88 -27.04 -10.04
N THR A 128 -1.74 -26.38 -9.27
CA THR A 128 -2.97 -27.00 -8.74
C THR A 128 -3.95 -27.42 -9.83
N ILE A 129 -4.10 -26.57 -10.88
CA ILE A 129 -5.02 -26.89 -12.00
C ILE A 129 -4.50 -28.04 -12.91
N LYS A 130 -3.19 -28.24 -13.01
CA LYS A 130 -2.61 -29.31 -13.85
C LYS A 130 -2.69 -30.69 -13.21
N HIS A 131 -3.03 -30.79 -11.93
CA HIS A 131 -3.15 -32.04 -11.19
C HIS A 131 -4.61 -32.46 -10.93
N ASN A 132 -5.56 -31.65 -11.37
CA ASN A 132 -7.01 -31.94 -11.42
C ASN A 132 -7.45 -32.19 -12.86
#